data_f070f1797c52f3a790dc71017707f2ba
#
_entry.id   f070f1797c52f3a790dc71017707f2ba
#
_cell.length_a   1.000
_cell.length_b   1.000
_cell.length_c   1.000
_cell.angle_alpha   90.00
_cell.angle_beta   90.00
_cell.angle_gamma   90.00
#
_symmetry.space_group_name_H-M   'P 1'
#
loop_
_entity.id
_entity.type
_entity.pdbx_description
1 polymer ?
#
loop_
_entity_poly.entity_id
_entity_poly.type
_entity_poly.pdbx_seq_one_letter_code
_entity_poly.pdbx_strand_id
1 'polypeptide(L)'
;MPVTINGDRSITGLAVGGLPDGSVDADTIAANAVTDSKISAMAASKLTGALPAISGANLTGISAGITMAEQWRLQGALQGNRTPLTGWNVVNTGNAGKIGSSMSESSGAFTFPSTGIYLIMFVLQGYSDSSTQNLIGNIQTTTNNSSWTGVAYSQNGIYDFNNSYPSHSNGMNSHIFDVENTSTHKVRFQYGAGQGGEYCDGHGSYTKTSATFVRLGDT
;
A
#
# COMPACT_ATOMS: atom_id res chain seq x y z
N MET A 1 -45.89 21.41 -38.82
CA MET A 1 -47.27 21.22 -38.35
C MET A 1 -47.49 22.19 -37.18
N PRO A 2 -48.69 22.79 -37.05
CA PRO A 2 -48.97 23.64 -35.90
C PRO A 2 -49.01 22.81 -34.60
N VAL A 3 -48.59 23.40 -33.49
CA VAL A 3 -48.76 22.81 -32.15
C VAL A 3 -50.24 22.90 -31.80
N THR A 4 -50.84 21.79 -31.41
CA THR A 4 -52.24 21.71 -31.05
C THR A 4 -52.40 21.19 -29.63
N ILE A 5 -53.16 21.89 -28.80
CA ILE A 5 -53.59 21.41 -27.47
C ILE A 5 -54.98 20.78 -27.66
N ASN A 6 -55.08 19.51 -27.38
CA ASN A 6 -56.29 18.71 -27.52
C ASN A 6 -57.16 18.80 -26.27
N GLY A 7 -58.50 18.56 -26.43
CA GLY A 7 -59.43 18.57 -25.32
C GLY A 7 -59.18 17.51 -24.26
N ASP A 8 -58.39 16.48 -24.56
CA ASP A 8 -57.89 15.44 -23.63
C ASP A 8 -56.64 15.84 -22.87
N ARG A 9 -56.18 17.12 -22.98
CA ARG A 9 -54.99 17.70 -22.39
C ARG A 9 -53.66 17.18 -23.00
N SER A 10 -53.71 16.47 -24.13
CA SER A 10 -52.50 16.13 -24.89
C SER A 10 -52.02 17.29 -25.78
N ILE A 11 -50.72 17.38 -26.00
CA ILE A 11 -50.09 18.34 -26.91
C ILE A 11 -49.50 17.56 -28.07
N THR A 12 -49.92 17.89 -29.31
CA THR A 12 -49.38 17.28 -30.53
C THR A 12 -48.68 18.34 -31.40
N GLY A 13 -47.72 17.89 -32.22
CA GLY A 13 -46.98 18.77 -33.13
C GLY A 13 -45.75 19.45 -32.51
N LEU A 14 -45.38 19.15 -31.27
CA LEU A 14 -44.10 19.59 -30.72
C LEU A 14 -42.95 18.80 -31.36
N ALA A 15 -41.98 19.49 -31.94
CA ALA A 15 -40.73 18.92 -32.37
C ALA A 15 -39.81 18.68 -31.14
N VAL A 16 -38.78 17.86 -31.32
CA VAL A 16 -37.74 17.75 -30.32
C VAL A 16 -37.10 19.13 -30.07
N GLY A 17 -37.06 19.58 -28.80
CA GLY A 17 -36.65 20.95 -28.45
C GLY A 17 -37.70 22.00 -28.64
N GLY A 18 -38.95 21.64 -28.93
CA GLY A 18 -40.04 22.58 -29.20
C GLY A 18 -40.63 23.29 -27.97
N LEU A 19 -40.20 22.92 -26.75
CA LEU A 19 -40.51 23.67 -25.54
C LEU A 19 -39.42 24.73 -25.30
N PRO A 20 -39.78 25.98 -24.93
CA PRO A 20 -38.77 26.96 -24.52
C PRO A 20 -37.91 26.46 -23.33
N ASP A 21 -36.67 26.92 -23.26
CA ASP A 21 -35.78 26.62 -22.11
C ASP A 21 -36.45 27.07 -20.79
N GLY A 22 -36.40 26.21 -19.78
CA GLY A 22 -36.99 26.46 -18.46
C GLY A 22 -38.51 26.24 -18.38
N SER A 23 -39.18 25.81 -19.46
CA SER A 23 -40.60 25.50 -19.44
C SER A 23 -40.97 24.17 -18.77
N VAL A 24 -39.95 23.33 -18.47
CA VAL A 24 -40.09 22.07 -17.72
C VAL A 24 -39.34 22.23 -16.40
N ASP A 25 -40.07 22.35 -15.32
CA ASP A 25 -39.58 22.44 -13.96
C ASP A 25 -39.93 21.19 -13.13
N ALA A 26 -39.59 21.20 -11.85
CA ALA A 26 -39.85 20.06 -10.95
C ALA A 26 -41.35 19.74 -10.82
N ASP A 27 -42.23 20.76 -10.89
CA ASP A 27 -43.66 20.60 -10.74
C ASP A 27 -44.30 20.04 -12.02
N THR A 28 -43.65 20.27 -13.16
CA THR A 28 -44.08 19.76 -14.47
C THR A 28 -43.76 18.28 -14.67
N ILE A 29 -42.75 17.76 -13.95
CA ILE A 29 -42.33 16.36 -14.04
C ILE A 29 -43.03 15.57 -12.96
N ALA A 30 -43.95 14.67 -13.32
CA ALA A 30 -44.59 13.78 -12.38
C ALA A 30 -43.58 12.92 -11.63
N ALA A 31 -43.86 12.57 -10.34
CA ALA A 31 -43.05 11.72 -9.56
C ALA A 31 -42.79 10.37 -10.31
N ASN A 32 -41.54 9.92 -10.32
CA ASN A 32 -41.07 8.72 -11.04
C ASN A 32 -41.21 8.79 -12.59
N ALA A 33 -41.45 9.97 -13.19
CA ALA A 33 -41.50 10.10 -14.64
C ALA A 33 -40.13 9.96 -15.31
N VAL A 34 -39.04 10.27 -14.59
CA VAL A 34 -37.65 10.02 -15.01
C VAL A 34 -37.14 8.76 -14.37
N THR A 35 -37.06 7.68 -15.14
CA THR A 35 -36.54 6.36 -14.72
C THR A 35 -35.11 6.14 -15.23
N ASP A 36 -34.40 5.19 -14.70
CA ASP A 36 -33.02 4.84 -15.11
C ASP A 36 -32.90 4.60 -16.62
N SER A 37 -33.93 4.01 -17.24
CA SER A 37 -33.95 3.76 -18.68
C SER A 37 -34.02 5.03 -19.54
N LYS A 38 -34.38 6.16 -18.94
CA LYS A 38 -34.45 7.48 -19.59
C LYS A 38 -33.21 8.34 -19.40
N ILE A 39 -32.29 7.86 -18.54
CA ILE A 39 -31.01 8.52 -18.26
C ILE A 39 -29.90 7.69 -18.90
N SER A 40 -29.44 8.07 -20.09
CA SER A 40 -28.34 7.36 -20.76
C SER A 40 -26.98 7.70 -20.19
N ALA A 41 -26.79 8.92 -19.70
CA ALA A 41 -25.59 9.39 -19.01
C ALA A 41 -25.88 10.62 -18.15
N MET A 42 -25.27 10.70 -16.98
CA MET A 42 -25.31 11.89 -16.12
C MET A 42 -23.88 12.31 -15.78
N ALA A 43 -23.52 13.55 -16.09
CA ALA A 43 -22.22 14.10 -15.70
C ALA A 43 -22.15 14.23 -14.17
N ALA A 44 -21.02 13.83 -13.56
CA ALA A 44 -20.81 13.89 -12.12
C ALA A 44 -21.02 15.30 -11.54
N SER A 45 -20.76 16.36 -12.32
CA SER A 45 -21.01 17.76 -11.95
C SER A 45 -22.49 18.11 -11.71
N LYS A 46 -23.43 17.25 -12.14
CA LYS A 46 -24.88 17.40 -11.90
C LYS A 46 -25.34 16.72 -10.60
N LEU A 47 -24.46 15.93 -9.97
CA LEU A 47 -24.72 15.27 -8.69
C LEU A 47 -24.27 16.20 -7.58
N THR A 48 -25.19 16.76 -6.81
CA THR A 48 -24.90 17.61 -5.65
C THR A 48 -25.46 16.96 -4.39
N GLY A 49 -24.72 17.10 -3.27
CA GLY A 49 -25.08 16.49 -1.99
C GLY A 49 -24.47 15.10 -1.80
N ALA A 50 -24.73 14.49 -0.64
CA ALA A 50 -24.29 13.13 -0.35
C ALA A 50 -25.08 12.11 -1.18
N LEU A 51 -24.40 11.22 -1.87
CA LEU A 51 -25.05 10.08 -2.52
C LEU A 51 -25.66 9.18 -1.42
N PRO A 52 -26.85 8.59 -1.65
CA PRO A 52 -27.37 7.55 -0.77
C PRO A 52 -26.33 6.44 -0.57
N ALA A 53 -26.41 5.71 0.54
CA ALA A 53 -25.53 4.57 0.78
C ALA A 53 -25.77 3.48 -0.28
N ILE A 54 -25.02 3.56 -1.37
CA ILE A 54 -25.03 2.58 -2.46
C ILE A 54 -23.84 1.64 -2.30
N SER A 55 -24.01 0.39 -2.70
CA SER A 55 -22.90 -0.54 -2.76
C SER A 55 -21.81 -0.01 -3.71
N GLY A 56 -20.57 0.14 -3.22
CA GLY A 56 -19.43 0.53 -4.05
C GLY A 56 -19.00 -0.54 -5.06
N ALA A 57 -19.65 -1.70 -5.09
CA ALA A 57 -19.23 -2.84 -5.92
C ALA A 57 -19.20 -2.55 -7.43
N ASN A 58 -20.03 -1.61 -7.89
CA ASN A 58 -20.11 -1.20 -9.30
C ASN A 58 -19.46 0.17 -9.58
N LEU A 59 -18.85 0.79 -8.58
CA LEU A 59 -18.14 2.05 -8.77
C LEU A 59 -16.74 1.72 -9.28
N THR A 60 -16.45 2.08 -10.54
CA THR A 60 -15.12 1.97 -11.15
C THR A 60 -14.34 3.26 -10.96
N GLY A 61 -13.02 3.17 -10.81
CA GLY A 61 -12.14 4.35 -10.62
C GLY A 61 -12.07 4.87 -9.17
N ILE A 62 -12.67 4.17 -8.20
CA ILE A 62 -12.41 4.42 -6.79
C ILE A 62 -11.16 3.64 -6.42
N SER A 63 -10.09 4.33 -6.02
CA SER A 63 -8.94 3.70 -5.39
C SER A 63 -9.43 2.99 -4.14
N ALA A 64 -9.53 1.66 -4.20
CA ALA A 64 -9.75 0.87 -3.00
C ALA A 64 -8.54 1.08 -2.08
N GLY A 65 -8.75 1.57 -0.86
CA GLY A 65 -7.81 1.77 0.24
C GLY A 65 -6.35 1.30 0.01
N ILE A 66 -5.92 0.22 0.64
CA ILE A 66 -4.58 -0.34 0.45
C ILE A 66 -4.54 -1.16 -0.84
N THR A 67 -3.74 -0.72 -1.81
CA THR A 67 -3.61 -1.36 -3.14
C THR A 67 -2.42 -2.32 -3.22
N MET A 68 -1.50 -2.27 -2.25
CA MET A 68 -0.36 -3.19 -2.13
C MET A 68 -0.02 -3.40 -0.66
N ALA A 69 0.11 -4.65 -0.25
CA ALA A 69 0.69 -5.06 1.02
C ALA A 69 1.36 -6.42 0.88
N GLU A 70 2.59 -6.54 1.39
CA GLU A 70 3.35 -7.78 1.32
C GLU A 70 4.38 -7.86 2.46
N GLN A 71 4.68 -9.07 2.91
CA GLN A 71 5.71 -9.32 3.91
C GLN A 71 6.77 -10.28 3.38
N TRP A 72 8.02 -9.95 3.67
CA TRP A 72 9.22 -10.73 3.39
C TRP A 72 9.90 -11.13 4.68
N ARG A 73 10.53 -12.29 4.70
CA ARG A 73 11.33 -12.78 5.83
C ARG A 73 12.72 -13.21 5.40
N LEU A 74 13.64 -13.14 6.32
CA LEU A 74 14.99 -13.71 6.16
C LEU A 74 14.91 -15.23 6.26
N GLN A 75 15.48 -15.94 5.28
CA GLN A 75 15.38 -17.41 5.18
C GLN A 75 16.24 -18.17 6.19
N GLY A 76 17.34 -17.59 6.62
CA GLY A 76 18.28 -18.21 7.55
C GLY A 76 19.07 -17.20 8.36
N ALA A 77 19.67 -17.63 9.43
CA ALA A 77 20.50 -16.76 10.25
C ALA A 77 21.78 -16.34 9.51
N LEU A 78 22.18 -15.08 9.67
CA LEU A 78 23.38 -14.51 9.09
C LEU A 78 24.27 -13.94 10.19
N GLN A 79 25.53 -14.38 10.26
CA GLN A 79 26.48 -13.89 11.23
C GLN A 79 27.22 -12.64 10.74
N GLY A 80 27.51 -11.73 11.67
CA GLY A 80 28.29 -10.53 11.47
C GLY A 80 27.56 -9.46 10.63
N ASN A 81 28.25 -8.35 10.41
CA ASN A 81 27.68 -7.21 9.68
C ASN A 81 27.21 -7.55 8.27
N ARG A 82 26.05 -7.04 7.89
CA ARG A 82 25.47 -7.21 6.57
C ARG A 82 24.89 -5.89 6.05
N THR A 83 25.41 -5.44 4.92
CA THR A 83 24.93 -4.29 4.18
C THR A 83 25.07 -4.54 2.68
N PRO A 84 23.99 -4.81 1.97
CA PRO A 84 22.64 -5.09 2.46
C PRO A 84 22.48 -6.48 3.09
N LEU A 85 21.38 -6.66 3.84
CA LEU A 85 20.87 -8.00 4.19
C LEU A 85 20.38 -8.69 2.92
N THR A 86 20.75 -9.94 2.73
CA THR A 86 20.36 -10.80 1.59
C THR A 86 19.71 -12.08 2.08
N GLY A 87 19.12 -12.86 1.17
CA GLY A 87 18.47 -14.13 1.54
C GLY A 87 17.02 -13.94 1.98
N TRP A 88 16.36 -12.96 1.40
CA TRP A 88 14.95 -12.68 1.61
C TRP A 88 14.04 -13.60 0.80
N ASN A 89 12.87 -13.91 1.35
CA ASN A 89 11.81 -14.60 0.63
C ASN A 89 10.43 -14.08 1.08
N VAL A 90 9.46 -14.11 0.19
CA VAL A 90 8.08 -13.77 0.49
C VAL A 90 7.53 -14.71 1.57
N VAL A 91 6.80 -14.17 2.54
CA VAL A 91 6.09 -14.99 3.53
C VAL A 91 4.92 -15.68 2.85
N ASN A 92 4.98 -17.01 2.80
CA ASN A 92 4.00 -17.87 2.11
C ASN A 92 3.48 -19.02 2.99
N THR A 93 3.64 -18.92 4.29
CA THR A 93 3.23 -19.95 5.27
C THR A 93 2.17 -19.38 6.21
N GLY A 94 1.36 -20.24 6.82
CA GLY A 94 0.38 -19.83 7.83
C GLY A 94 -0.74 -18.94 7.30
N ASN A 95 -1.24 -19.20 6.08
CA ASN A 95 -2.24 -18.37 5.41
C ASN A 95 -1.79 -16.90 5.19
N ALA A 96 -0.48 -16.67 5.08
CA ALA A 96 0.03 -15.36 4.72
C ALA A 96 -0.50 -14.96 3.34
N GLY A 97 -1.08 -13.77 3.27
CA GLY A 97 -1.62 -13.19 2.05
C GLY A 97 -0.83 -11.97 1.61
N LYS A 98 -1.09 -11.54 0.40
CA LYS A 98 -0.64 -10.25 -0.13
C LYS A 98 -1.79 -9.52 -0.80
N ILE A 99 -1.66 -8.22 -0.93
CA ILE A 99 -2.56 -7.37 -1.72
C ILE A 99 -1.77 -6.84 -2.91
N GLY A 100 -2.34 -6.92 -4.10
CA GLY A 100 -1.78 -6.34 -5.31
C GLY A 100 -0.49 -6.98 -5.82
N SER A 101 0.35 -6.18 -6.46
CA SER A 101 1.62 -6.61 -7.08
C SER A 101 2.73 -6.74 -6.04
N SER A 102 3.61 -7.71 -6.22
CA SER A 102 4.74 -7.96 -5.30
C SER A 102 5.88 -6.97 -5.48
N MET A 103 6.61 -6.73 -4.39
CA MET A 103 7.98 -6.22 -4.46
C MET A 103 8.85 -7.20 -5.25
N SER A 104 9.92 -6.72 -5.84
CA SER A 104 11.00 -7.56 -6.36
C SER A 104 12.29 -7.32 -5.58
N GLU A 105 13.02 -8.39 -5.27
CA GLU A 105 14.27 -8.31 -4.53
C GLU A 105 15.42 -8.84 -5.39
N SER A 106 16.55 -8.14 -5.37
CA SER A 106 17.79 -8.58 -5.99
C SER A 106 18.97 -8.11 -5.16
N SER A 107 19.78 -9.07 -4.71
CA SER A 107 21.03 -8.81 -3.93
C SER A 107 20.79 -7.90 -2.71
N GLY A 108 19.67 -8.06 -2.02
CA GLY A 108 19.29 -7.32 -0.83
C GLY A 108 18.59 -5.99 -1.09
N ALA A 109 18.45 -5.56 -2.34
CA ALA A 109 17.73 -4.35 -2.72
C ALA A 109 16.32 -4.67 -3.21
N PHE A 110 15.32 -3.97 -2.67
CA PHE A 110 13.92 -4.11 -3.03
C PHE A 110 13.50 -3.00 -3.98
N THR A 111 12.80 -3.38 -5.04
CA THR A 111 12.19 -2.48 -6.03
C THR A 111 10.67 -2.50 -5.86
N PHE A 112 10.07 -1.32 -5.86
CA PHE A 112 8.64 -1.12 -5.70
C PHE A 112 7.88 -1.43 -7.00
N PRO A 113 6.67 -2.04 -6.93
CA PRO A 113 5.90 -2.40 -8.13
C PRO A 113 5.23 -1.18 -8.80
N SER A 114 5.04 -0.10 -8.08
CA SER A 114 4.42 1.15 -8.58
C SER A 114 4.94 2.35 -7.81
N THR A 115 4.72 3.56 -8.33
CA THR A 115 4.91 4.82 -7.59
C THR A 115 3.87 4.96 -6.48
N GLY A 116 4.13 5.81 -5.49
CA GLY A 116 3.23 6.07 -4.37
C GLY A 116 3.93 6.18 -3.03
N ILE A 117 3.15 6.48 -2.00
CA ILE A 117 3.61 6.58 -0.62
C ILE A 117 3.59 5.21 0.04
N TYR A 118 4.72 4.73 0.52
CA TYR A 118 4.87 3.41 1.14
C TYR A 118 5.24 3.51 2.61
N LEU A 119 4.54 2.75 3.45
CA LEU A 119 5.01 2.39 4.78
C LEU A 119 5.92 1.17 4.67
N ILE A 120 7.15 1.32 5.14
CA ILE A 120 8.16 0.27 5.22
C ILE A 120 8.37 -0.04 6.70
N MET A 121 8.21 -1.29 7.11
CA MET A 121 8.49 -1.74 8.46
C MET A 121 9.57 -2.82 8.41
N PHE A 122 10.58 -2.70 9.24
CA PHE A 122 11.66 -3.65 9.39
C PHE A 122 11.73 -4.14 10.82
N VAL A 123 11.52 -5.42 11.02
CA VAL A 123 11.71 -6.11 12.30
C VAL A 123 13.01 -6.89 12.21
N LEU A 124 13.93 -6.54 13.09
CA LEU A 124 15.19 -7.27 13.28
C LEU A 124 15.08 -8.13 14.52
N GLN A 125 15.29 -9.42 14.37
CA GLN A 125 15.57 -10.31 15.48
C GLN A 125 17.02 -10.74 15.41
N GLY A 126 17.74 -10.61 16.51
CA GLY A 126 19.11 -11.06 16.60
C GLY A 126 19.36 -11.91 17.84
N TYR A 127 20.42 -12.70 17.80
CA TYR A 127 20.87 -13.49 18.95
C TYR A 127 22.40 -13.51 19.04
N SER A 128 22.88 -13.79 20.24
CA SER A 128 24.32 -13.96 20.52
C SER A 128 24.51 -14.91 21.68
N ASP A 129 25.64 -15.63 21.66
CA ASP A 129 26.12 -16.45 22.77
C ASP A 129 26.95 -15.63 23.77
N SER A 130 27.06 -14.34 23.62
CA SER A 130 27.78 -13.40 24.48
C SER A 130 27.07 -12.07 24.58
N SER A 131 27.33 -11.31 25.64
CA SER A 131 26.78 -9.96 25.79
C SER A 131 27.33 -9.05 24.73
N THR A 132 26.43 -8.31 24.05
CA THR A 132 26.77 -7.28 23.09
C THR A 132 25.93 -6.03 23.30
N GLN A 133 26.51 -4.86 23.01
CA GLN A 133 25.83 -3.57 23.15
C GLN A 133 25.20 -3.09 21.83
N ASN A 134 25.54 -3.71 20.72
CA ASN A 134 25.24 -3.17 19.39
C ASN A 134 24.62 -4.22 18.45
N LEU A 135 23.35 -4.48 18.63
CA LEU A 135 22.51 -5.11 17.60
C LEU A 135 21.81 -4.01 16.85
N ILE A 136 22.23 -3.73 15.63
CA ILE A 136 21.78 -2.57 14.84
C ILE A 136 20.91 -3.01 13.69
N GLY A 137 19.72 -2.41 13.57
CA GLY A 137 18.86 -2.48 12.41
C GLY A 137 18.75 -1.12 11.73
N ASN A 138 18.89 -1.06 10.39
CA ASN A 138 18.78 0.18 9.64
C ASN A 138 17.97 -0.04 8.36
N ILE A 139 17.05 0.88 8.08
CA ILE A 139 16.40 1.02 6.78
C ILE A 139 17.20 2.05 5.98
N GLN A 140 17.62 1.68 4.79
CA GLN A 140 18.32 2.56 3.87
C GLN A 140 17.52 2.69 2.58
N THR A 141 17.35 3.91 2.09
CA THR A 141 16.67 4.22 0.83
C THR A 141 17.60 4.88 -0.17
N THR A 142 17.25 4.80 -1.44
CA THR A 142 17.88 5.53 -2.53
C THR A 142 16.84 6.12 -3.46
N THR A 143 17.11 7.27 -4.03
CA THR A 143 16.30 7.92 -5.07
C THR A 143 17.01 7.97 -6.44
N ASN A 144 18.25 7.48 -6.51
CA ASN A 144 19.09 7.49 -7.71
C ASN A 144 19.70 6.12 -8.04
N ASN A 145 19.31 5.05 -7.33
CA ASN A 145 19.81 3.69 -7.46
C ASN A 145 21.34 3.53 -7.27
N SER A 146 22.01 4.51 -6.67
CA SER A 146 23.46 4.49 -6.44
C SER A 146 23.87 4.91 -5.03
N SER A 147 23.38 6.04 -4.54
CA SER A 147 23.67 6.54 -3.20
C SER A 147 22.60 6.12 -2.22
N TRP A 148 23.00 5.54 -1.10
CA TRP A 148 22.10 5.03 -0.08
C TRP A 148 22.17 5.86 1.19
N THR A 149 21.01 6.23 1.72
CA THR A 149 20.87 7.01 2.95
C THR A 149 20.16 6.17 4.01
N GLY A 150 20.72 6.09 5.21
CA GLY A 150 20.04 5.51 6.37
C GLY A 150 18.92 6.44 6.84
N VAL A 151 17.68 5.94 6.87
CA VAL A 151 16.49 6.74 7.17
C VAL A 151 15.77 6.35 8.44
N ALA A 152 16.00 5.14 8.94
CA ALA A 152 15.47 4.67 10.22
C ALA A 152 16.46 3.70 10.85
N TYR A 153 16.62 3.80 12.17
CA TYR A 153 17.67 3.13 12.91
C TYR A 153 17.17 2.62 14.25
N SER A 154 17.52 1.39 14.61
CA SER A 154 17.37 0.84 15.95
C SER A 154 18.70 0.28 16.43
N GLN A 155 18.95 0.42 17.72
CA GLN A 155 20.13 -0.17 18.39
C GLN A 155 19.68 -0.80 19.69
N ASN A 156 20.04 -2.05 19.87
CA ASN A 156 19.69 -2.84 21.04
C ASN A 156 20.92 -3.57 21.57
N GLY A 157 20.91 -3.87 22.86
CA GLY A 157 21.88 -4.76 23.48
C GLY A 157 21.34 -6.17 23.65
N ILE A 158 22.23 -7.12 23.71
CA ILE A 158 21.95 -8.47 24.16
C ILE A 158 22.76 -8.68 25.44
N TYR A 159 22.08 -9.05 26.52
CA TYR A 159 22.76 -9.43 27.76
C TYR A 159 22.73 -10.94 27.87
N ASP A 160 23.92 -11.55 27.96
CA ASP A 160 24.02 -12.99 28.15
C ASP A 160 23.91 -13.33 29.64
N PHE A 161 22.83 -14.01 30.01
CA PHE A 161 22.55 -14.44 31.37
C PHE A 161 23.16 -15.82 31.69
N ASN A 162 23.45 -16.58 30.64
CA ASN A 162 23.91 -17.97 30.82
C ASN A 162 24.49 -18.51 29.51
N ASN A 163 25.76 -18.78 29.49
CA ASN A 163 26.51 -19.34 28.36
C ASN A 163 25.99 -20.68 27.80
N SER A 164 24.87 -21.20 28.28
CA SER A 164 24.30 -22.47 27.82
C SER A 164 23.27 -22.28 26.68
N TYR A 165 22.72 -21.09 26.50
CA TYR A 165 21.72 -20.80 25.45
C TYR A 165 21.90 -19.38 24.91
N PRO A 166 21.72 -19.17 23.59
CA PRO A 166 21.79 -17.85 23.01
C PRO A 166 20.74 -16.91 23.62
N SER A 167 21.14 -15.67 23.90
CA SER A 167 20.23 -14.61 24.27
C SER A 167 19.76 -13.88 23.03
N HIS A 168 18.49 -13.46 23.02
CA HIS A 168 17.84 -12.82 21.88
C HIS A 168 17.45 -11.37 22.17
N SER A 169 17.44 -10.53 21.14
CA SER A 169 16.93 -9.18 21.20
C SER A 169 16.25 -8.81 19.88
N ASN A 170 15.27 -7.92 19.95
CA ASN A 170 14.51 -7.45 18.80
C ASN A 170 14.61 -5.95 18.66
N GLY A 171 14.68 -5.47 17.41
CA GLY A 171 14.52 -4.06 17.04
C GLY A 171 13.45 -3.92 15.99
N MET A 172 12.73 -2.80 16.00
CA MET A 172 11.76 -2.45 14.97
C MET A 172 12.00 -1.03 14.47
N ASN A 173 12.00 -0.88 13.17
CA ASN A 173 12.11 0.40 12.48
C ASN A 173 10.94 0.56 11.51
N SER A 174 10.53 1.79 11.27
CA SER A 174 9.58 2.12 10.21
C SER A 174 9.97 3.41 9.51
N HIS A 175 9.59 3.51 8.24
CA HIS A 175 9.80 4.71 7.44
C HIS A 175 8.68 4.85 6.45
N ILE A 176 8.22 6.08 6.22
CA ILE A 176 7.30 6.41 5.12
C ILE A 176 8.13 6.96 3.98
N PHE A 177 8.06 6.31 2.83
CA PHE A 177 8.87 6.63 1.65
C PHE A 177 8.00 6.97 0.46
N ASP A 178 8.25 8.13 -0.13
CA ASP A 178 7.64 8.56 -1.38
C ASP A 178 8.42 7.98 -2.56
N VAL A 179 7.78 7.12 -3.33
CA VAL A 179 8.36 6.44 -4.50
C VAL A 179 7.87 7.12 -5.76
N GLU A 180 8.57 8.13 -6.21
CA GLU A 180 8.25 8.87 -7.45
C GLU A 180 8.69 8.14 -8.72
N ASN A 181 9.66 7.22 -8.63
CA ASN A 181 10.21 6.50 -9.78
C ASN A 181 10.70 5.09 -9.37
N THR A 182 10.03 4.06 -9.84
CA THR A 182 10.34 2.66 -9.50
C THR A 182 11.69 2.16 -10.02
N SER A 183 12.28 2.81 -11.03
CA SER A 183 13.60 2.46 -11.56
C SER A 183 14.74 2.91 -10.66
N THR A 184 14.56 4.03 -9.94
CA THR A 184 15.60 4.68 -9.15
C THR A 184 15.35 4.64 -7.65
N HIS A 185 14.09 4.61 -7.20
CA HIS A 185 13.71 4.56 -5.80
C HIS A 185 13.68 3.11 -5.31
N LYS A 186 14.57 2.79 -4.37
CA LYS A 186 14.69 1.45 -3.80
C LYS A 186 14.91 1.52 -2.30
N VAL A 187 14.71 0.39 -1.64
CA VAL A 187 15.00 0.21 -0.22
C VAL A 187 15.84 -1.04 0.01
N ARG A 188 16.70 -1.00 1.02
CA ARG A 188 17.46 -2.14 1.52
C ARG A 188 17.57 -2.08 3.03
N PHE A 189 17.95 -3.19 3.63
CA PHE A 189 18.08 -3.32 5.07
C PHE A 189 19.52 -3.64 5.43
N GLN A 190 19.96 -3.10 6.57
CA GLN A 190 21.25 -3.35 7.14
C GLN A 190 21.12 -4.01 8.50
N TYR A 191 21.99 -4.94 8.76
CA TYR A 191 22.28 -5.49 10.06
C TYR A 191 23.70 -5.14 10.47
N GLY A 192 23.85 -4.57 11.65
CA GLY A 192 25.14 -4.29 12.30
C GLY A 192 25.30 -5.10 13.57
N ALA A 193 26.43 -5.79 13.67
CA ALA A 193 26.85 -6.57 14.82
C ALA A 193 27.99 -5.83 15.53
N GLY A 194 27.93 -5.71 16.86
CA GLY A 194 28.92 -4.94 17.63
C GLY A 194 30.28 -5.60 17.72
N GLN A 195 30.32 -6.93 17.82
CA GLN A 195 31.53 -7.70 18.00
C GLN A 195 31.76 -8.76 16.90
N GLY A 196 30.83 -8.87 15.93
CA GLY A 196 30.95 -9.77 14.79
C GLY A 196 30.58 -11.25 15.08
N GLY A 197 30.30 -11.61 16.32
CA GLY A 197 29.81 -12.92 16.69
C GLY A 197 28.30 -13.09 16.70
N GLU A 198 27.58 -11.98 16.64
CA GLU A 198 26.14 -11.91 16.70
C GLU A 198 25.50 -12.34 15.38
N TYR A 199 24.30 -12.86 15.48
CA TYR A 199 23.50 -13.32 14.36
C TYR A 199 22.27 -12.44 14.17
N CYS A 200 21.98 -12.08 12.91
CA CYS A 200 20.65 -11.69 12.45
C CYS A 200 19.86 -12.98 12.26
N ASP A 201 18.79 -13.18 13.04
CA ASP A 201 18.05 -14.45 13.07
C ASP A 201 17.03 -14.50 11.92
N GLY A 202 17.10 -15.57 11.13
CA GLY A 202 16.20 -15.86 10.03
C GLY A 202 15.76 -17.32 10.06
N HIS A 203 14.60 -17.61 9.47
CA HIS A 203 14.07 -18.97 9.44
C HIS A 203 13.15 -19.19 8.22
N GLY A 204 13.28 -20.34 7.56
CA GLY A 204 12.50 -20.68 6.37
C GLY A 204 10.98 -20.83 6.60
N SER A 205 10.55 -21.15 7.83
CA SER A 205 9.13 -21.40 8.17
C SER A 205 8.53 -20.37 9.12
N TYR A 206 9.34 -19.67 9.90
CA TYR A 206 8.88 -18.68 10.88
C TYR A 206 9.34 -17.28 10.49
N THR A 207 8.46 -16.30 10.69
CA THR A 207 8.79 -14.89 10.49
C THR A 207 9.50 -14.36 11.73
N LYS A 208 10.83 -14.28 11.66
CA LYS A 208 11.71 -13.72 12.66
C LYS A 208 12.15 -12.32 12.22
N THR A 209 13.29 -12.19 11.52
CA THR A 209 13.64 -10.95 10.84
C THR A 209 12.79 -10.79 9.59
N SER A 210 12.12 -9.66 9.46
CA SER A 210 11.13 -9.43 8.39
C SER A 210 11.07 -7.98 7.92
N ALA A 211 10.64 -7.82 6.67
CA ALA A 211 10.28 -6.54 6.07
C ALA A 211 8.83 -6.58 5.60
N THR A 212 8.06 -5.54 5.95
CA THR A 212 6.66 -5.39 5.51
C THR A 212 6.54 -4.10 4.72
N PHE A 213 5.86 -4.17 3.60
CA PHE A 213 5.61 -3.06 2.69
C PHE A 213 4.12 -2.86 2.53
N VAL A 214 3.65 -1.63 2.71
CA VAL A 214 2.25 -1.26 2.52
C VAL A 214 2.19 0.03 1.72
N ARG A 215 1.53 0.03 0.56
CA ARG A 215 1.27 1.24 -0.20
C ARG A 215 0.07 1.97 0.39
N LEU A 216 0.28 3.17 0.89
CA LEU A 216 -0.72 3.98 1.58
C LEU A 216 -1.59 4.79 0.61
N GLY A 217 -1.02 5.19 -0.53
CA GLY A 217 -1.70 6.05 -1.50
C GLY A 217 -0.80 6.46 -2.67
N ASP A 218 -1.28 7.39 -3.48
CA ASP A 218 -0.53 7.98 -4.59
C ASP A 218 0.48 9.03 -4.09
N THR A 219 1.50 9.34 -4.90
CA THR A 219 2.49 10.43 -4.68
C THR A 219 1.84 11.77 -4.86
#